data_4389491afe376a2bc6704a3a89fc536a
#
_entry.id   4389491afe376a2bc6704a3a89fc536a
#
_cell.length_a   1.000
_cell.length_b   1.000
_cell.length_c   1.000
_cell.angle_alpha   90.00
_cell.angle_beta   90.00
_cell.angle_gamma   90.00
#
_symmetry.space_group_name_H-M   'P 1'
#
loop_
_entity.id
_entity.type
_entity.pdbx_description
1 polymer ?
#
loop_
_entity_poly.entity_id
_entity_poly.type
_entity_poly.pdbx_seq_one_letter_code
_entity_poly.pdbx_strand_id
1 'polypeptide(L)'
;MDPKSAPNSRSRRDFLATTSLLAAAVAAPRTASALTADAASASAEENVSPSTLRRIPIGVFDPAFPNLSTDEMIDKFAAWGVEAVEIGTGGYPNSTHCPVKDLLDDPAKARAWKKNFEDRNIQVATLSCHGNPVSPDPKIAERDAETFRRTVLLAERLGVSVIVGFSGCPGGGPTETVPNWITYRWPTEYGQMLDWQWKEKVIPYWKQAAKFAREHGIHKIALEMHPNFVVYNPKTLLRLREAVGEEIGANCDLSHLFWQQCDAVEVIRMLGKQGAIFHAHMKDTTFYKNNVDRYGVLNFAFDKNDLSGASETFRAVGYGHSASTWKEIMRAYMEVGYQGIFSVENEDPILSGEVGVERALYVLKNVRNEILGTT
;
A
#
# COMPACT_ATOMS: atom_id res chain seq x y z
N MET A 1 18.92 1.27 67.82
CA MET A 1 17.67 1.97 68.17
C MET A 1 16.75 1.86 66.95
N ASP A 2 15.88 1.20 67.14
CA ASP A 2 14.59 0.62 66.81
C ASP A 2 14.00 0.85 65.40
N PRO A 3 13.49 -0.20 64.79
CA PRO A 3 12.80 -0.18 63.49
C PRO A 3 11.28 -0.12 63.68
N LYS A 4 10.54 0.40 62.70
CA LYS A 4 9.12 0.15 62.38
C LYS A 4 8.57 1.33 61.56
N SER A 5 8.10 1.12 60.31
CA SER A 5 6.78 0.58 60.05
C SER A 5 6.61 0.35 58.52
N ALA A 6 6.18 -0.84 58.19
CA ALA A 6 5.68 -1.20 56.83
C ALA A 6 4.21 -0.77 56.68
N PRO A 7 3.74 -0.34 55.52
CA PRO A 7 2.29 -0.14 55.30
C PRO A 7 1.59 -1.41 54.88
N ASN A 8 0.43 -1.60 55.45
CA ASN A 8 -0.53 -2.69 55.33
C ASN A 8 -0.86 -3.12 53.90
N SER A 9 -0.75 -4.41 53.66
CA SER A 9 -1.35 -5.08 52.52
C SER A 9 -2.87 -5.13 52.68
N ARG A 10 -3.63 -4.44 51.86
CA ARG A 10 -5.08 -4.63 51.76
C ARG A 10 -5.38 -5.95 51.02
N SER A 11 -6.18 -6.80 51.69
CA SER A 11 -6.59 -8.13 51.25
C SER A 11 -7.50 -8.07 50.01
N ARG A 12 -7.38 -9.08 49.14
CA ARG A 12 -8.22 -9.30 47.95
C ARG A 12 -9.73 -9.45 48.26
N ARG A 13 -10.15 -9.48 49.52
CA ARG A 13 -11.54 -9.56 49.93
C ARG A 13 -12.29 -8.23 49.94
N ASP A 14 -11.59 -7.11 49.99
CA ASP A 14 -12.24 -5.79 50.07
C ASP A 14 -12.62 -5.22 48.70
N PHE A 15 -12.21 -5.87 47.60
CA PHE A 15 -12.54 -5.42 46.22
C PHE A 15 -13.88 -5.95 45.70
N LEU A 16 -14.48 -6.97 46.39
CA LEU A 16 -15.73 -7.62 45.93
C LEU A 16 -16.98 -7.14 46.69
N ALA A 17 -16.87 -6.18 47.59
CA ALA A 17 -17.98 -5.72 48.42
C ALA A 17 -18.67 -4.43 47.97
N THR A 18 -18.28 -3.81 46.83
CA THR A 18 -18.83 -2.51 46.39
C THR A 18 -19.60 -2.52 45.06
N THR A 19 -20.01 -3.69 44.56
CA THR A 19 -20.78 -3.78 43.30
C THR A 19 -22.10 -4.53 43.45
N SER A 20 -22.78 -4.39 44.59
CA SER A 20 -24.11 -5.01 44.77
C SER A 20 -25.05 -4.05 45.49
N LEU A 21 -25.51 -2.99 44.78
CA LEU A 21 -26.70 -2.22 45.17
C LEU A 21 -26.99 -1.21 44.07
N LEU A 22 -27.72 -1.62 43.02
CA LEU A 22 -28.66 -0.81 42.23
C LEU A 22 -29.30 -1.67 41.14
N ALA A 23 -30.27 -2.45 41.52
CA ALA A 23 -31.26 -3.03 40.60
C ALA A 23 -32.52 -3.38 41.35
N ALA A 24 -33.39 -2.38 41.55
CA ALA A 24 -34.81 -2.63 41.84
C ALA A 24 -35.61 -1.34 41.59
N ALA A 25 -36.49 -1.42 40.64
CA ALA A 25 -37.66 -0.63 40.22
C ALA A 25 -37.49 -0.22 38.74
N VAL A 26 -38.36 -0.63 37.82
CA VAL A 26 -39.81 -0.54 37.68
C VAL A 26 -40.22 -1.54 36.59
N ALA A 27 -41.08 -2.49 36.90
CA ALA A 27 -41.79 -3.27 35.92
C ALA A 27 -43.16 -2.59 35.64
N ALA A 28 -43.36 -2.19 34.39
CA ALA A 28 -44.67 -1.90 33.84
C ALA A 28 -44.84 -2.65 32.51
N PRO A 29 -45.97 -3.29 32.25
CA PRO A 29 -46.14 -4.11 31.05
C PRO A 29 -46.33 -3.23 29.82
N ARG A 30 -45.48 -3.36 28.80
CA ARG A 30 -45.72 -2.86 27.48
C ARG A 30 -46.19 -3.98 26.57
N THR A 31 -47.38 -3.79 26.05
CA THR A 31 -48.03 -4.63 25.02
C THR A 31 -47.09 -4.93 23.88
N ALA A 32 -47.00 -6.20 23.54
CA ALA A 32 -46.31 -6.69 22.35
C ALA A 32 -47.01 -6.17 21.10
N SER A 33 -46.40 -5.21 20.44
CA SER A 33 -46.69 -4.89 19.03
C SER A 33 -45.65 -5.61 18.19
N ALA A 34 -46.12 -6.54 17.35
CA ALA A 34 -45.30 -7.30 16.44
C ALA A 34 -44.66 -6.36 15.46
N LEU A 35 -43.35 -6.10 15.60
CA LEU A 35 -42.49 -5.58 14.55
C LEU A 35 -42.06 -6.78 13.73
N THR A 36 -42.70 -6.92 12.57
CA THR A 36 -42.18 -7.73 11.46
C THR A 36 -40.81 -7.17 11.11
N ALA A 37 -39.79 -7.94 11.38
CA ALA A 37 -38.45 -7.67 10.89
C ALA A 37 -38.49 -7.81 9.36
N ASP A 38 -38.39 -6.71 8.65
CA ASP A 38 -37.95 -6.69 7.26
C ASP A 38 -36.46 -7.05 7.22
N ALA A 39 -36.21 -8.36 7.16
CA ALA A 39 -34.94 -8.91 6.79
C ALA A 39 -34.94 -9.02 5.26
N ALA A 40 -34.56 -7.97 4.56
CA ALA A 40 -34.10 -8.07 3.17
C ALA A 40 -33.61 -6.70 2.69
N SER A 41 -32.37 -6.34 3.02
CA SER A 41 -31.53 -5.59 2.11
C SER A 41 -30.21 -6.32 1.98
N ALA A 42 -30.25 -7.55 1.46
CA ALA A 42 -29.15 -8.06 0.68
C ALA A 42 -29.02 -7.09 -0.48
N SER A 43 -27.99 -6.26 -0.47
CA SER A 43 -27.61 -5.46 -1.62
C SER A 43 -27.49 -6.43 -2.79
N ALA A 44 -28.38 -6.30 -3.77
CA ALA A 44 -28.24 -6.99 -5.03
C ALA A 44 -26.86 -6.57 -5.57
N GLU A 45 -25.93 -7.50 -5.59
CA GLU A 45 -24.72 -7.36 -6.38
C GLU A 45 -25.20 -7.22 -7.81
N GLU A 46 -25.16 -6.02 -8.37
CA GLU A 46 -25.35 -5.83 -9.79
C GLU A 46 -24.29 -6.70 -10.49
N ASN A 47 -24.72 -7.80 -11.05
CA ASN A 47 -23.88 -8.70 -11.84
C ASN A 47 -23.47 -7.95 -13.10
N VAL A 48 -22.36 -7.19 -13.02
CA VAL A 48 -21.78 -6.51 -14.18
C VAL A 48 -21.41 -7.59 -15.20
N SER A 49 -21.98 -7.48 -16.40
CA SER A 49 -21.70 -8.43 -17.47
C SER A 49 -20.21 -8.44 -17.82
N PRO A 50 -19.57 -9.59 -18.03
CA PRO A 50 -18.17 -9.68 -18.47
C PRO A 50 -17.85 -8.80 -19.69
N SER A 51 -18.79 -8.59 -20.58
CA SER A 51 -18.66 -7.75 -21.78
C SER A 51 -18.53 -6.25 -21.50
N THR A 52 -18.82 -5.79 -20.26
CA THR A 52 -18.69 -4.39 -19.85
C THR A 52 -17.43 -4.12 -19.04
N LEU A 53 -16.71 -5.17 -18.62
CA LEU A 53 -15.49 -5.03 -17.85
C LEU A 53 -14.31 -4.62 -18.73
N ARG A 54 -13.60 -3.58 -18.32
CA ARG A 54 -12.43 -3.13 -19.05
C ARG A 54 -11.25 -4.08 -18.78
N ARG A 55 -10.55 -4.46 -19.86
CA ARG A 55 -9.28 -5.17 -19.75
C ARG A 55 -8.20 -4.24 -19.17
N ILE A 56 -7.61 -4.63 -18.05
CA ILE A 56 -6.51 -3.91 -17.39
C ILE A 56 -5.19 -4.55 -17.83
N PRO A 57 -4.19 -3.75 -18.31
CA PRO A 57 -2.89 -4.27 -18.68
C PRO A 57 -2.16 -4.87 -17.48
N ILE A 58 -1.35 -5.89 -17.71
CA ILE A 58 -0.47 -6.48 -16.69
C ILE A 58 0.95 -6.01 -16.95
N GLY A 59 1.55 -5.39 -15.96
CA GLY A 59 2.89 -4.86 -15.97
C GLY A 59 3.79 -5.51 -14.92
N VAL A 60 5.03 -5.04 -14.87
CA VAL A 60 6.05 -5.48 -13.91
C VAL A 60 6.78 -4.26 -13.36
N PHE A 61 7.09 -4.29 -12.08
CA PHE A 61 7.96 -3.33 -11.42
C PHE A 61 9.41 -3.79 -11.52
N ASP A 62 10.28 -2.95 -12.06
CA ASP A 62 11.62 -3.28 -12.53
C ASP A 62 12.66 -3.70 -11.47
N PRO A 63 12.56 -3.33 -10.16
CA PRO A 63 13.58 -3.69 -9.17
C PRO A 63 13.77 -5.20 -8.94
N ALA A 64 12.83 -6.03 -9.41
CA ALA A 64 12.98 -7.49 -9.38
C ALA A 64 14.16 -7.99 -10.28
N PHE A 65 14.73 -7.13 -11.13
CA PHE A 65 15.75 -7.46 -12.13
C PHE A 65 17.02 -6.60 -12.02
N PRO A 66 17.63 -6.45 -10.84
CA PRO A 66 18.70 -5.47 -10.63
C PRO A 66 20.00 -5.81 -11.38
N ASN A 67 20.13 -7.04 -11.87
CA ASN A 67 21.35 -7.55 -12.54
C ASN A 67 21.24 -7.56 -14.06
N LEU A 68 20.09 -7.19 -14.64
CA LEU A 68 19.91 -7.09 -16.08
C LEU A 68 20.17 -5.65 -16.53
N SER A 69 20.72 -5.49 -17.73
CA SER A 69 20.67 -4.19 -18.43
C SER A 69 19.22 -3.85 -18.81
N THR A 70 18.97 -2.60 -19.12
CA THR A 70 17.64 -2.14 -19.56
C THR A 70 17.14 -2.93 -20.77
N ASP A 71 18.02 -3.17 -21.76
CA ASP A 71 17.65 -3.91 -22.98
C ASP A 71 17.33 -5.39 -22.68
N GLU A 72 18.17 -6.06 -21.89
CA GLU A 72 17.92 -7.45 -21.48
C GLU A 72 16.60 -7.61 -20.71
N MET A 73 16.30 -6.65 -19.82
CA MET A 73 15.03 -6.64 -19.09
C MET A 73 13.85 -6.43 -20.05
N ILE A 74 13.92 -5.47 -20.95
CA ILE A 74 12.83 -5.18 -21.91
C ILE A 74 12.60 -6.39 -22.82
N ASP A 75 13.66 -7.02 -23.34
CA ASP A 75 13.56 -8.21 -24.20
C ASP A 75 12.91 -9.38 -23.45
N LYS A 76 13.26 -9.58 -22.19
CA LYS A 76 12.64 -10.58 -21.32
C LYS A 76 11.15 -10.28 -21.09
N PHE A 77 10.81 -9.03 -20.79
CA PHE A 77 9.43 -8.62 -20.58
C PHE A 77 8.59 -8.80 -21.86
N ALA A 78 9.14 -8.47 -23.00
CA ALA A 78 8.49 -8.70 -24.29
C ALA A 78 8.26 -10.20 -24.54
N ALA A 79 9.25 -11.06 -24.29
CA ALA A 79 9.12 -12.51 -24.41
C ALA A 79 8.04 -13.10 -23.48
N TRP A 80 7.88 -12.52 -22.29
CA TRP A 80 6.81 -12.90 -21.36
C TRP A 80 5.46 -12.26 -21.68
N GLY A 81 5.37 -11.38 -22.69
CA GLY A 81 4.15 -10.67 -23.03
C GLY A 81 3.67 -9.75 -21.92
N VAL A 82 4.61 -9.05 -21.27
CA VAL A 82 4.35 -7.94 -20.35
C VAL A 82 3.87 -6.75 -21.18
N GLU A 83 2.83 -6.07 -20.71
CA GLU A 83 2.15 -5.01 -21.47
C GLU A 83 2.54 -3.61 -21.03
N ALA A 84 3.03 -3.50 -19.79
CA ALA A 84 3.44 -2.23 -19.22
C ALA A 84 4.59 -2.43 -18.22
N VAL A 85 5.26 -1.34 -17.89
CA VAL A 85 6.31 -1.34 -16.88
C VAL A 85 6.12 -0.20 -15.91
N GLU A 86 6.39 -0.47 -14.66
CA GLU A 86 6.66 0.50 -13.62
C GLU A 86 8.17 0.59 -13.41
N ILE A 87 8.71 1.81 -13.40
CA ILE A 87 10.16 2.03 -13.39
C ILE A 87 10.58 2.80 -12.12
N GLY A 88 11.53 2.25 -11.39
CA GLY A 88 12.21 2.92 -10.29
C GLY A 88 13.07 4.09 -10.76
N THR A 89 12.89 5.24 -10.14
CA THR A 89 13.62 6.48 -10.47
C THR A 89 14.53 6.96 -9.33
N GLY A 90 14.58 6.20 -8.24
CA GLY A 90 15.38 6.49 -7.05
C GLY A 90 14.62 6.22 -5.75
N GLY A 91 15.27 6.43 -4.63
CA GLY A 91 14.76 6.04 -3.32
C GLY A 91 15.06 4.56 -3.03
N TYR A 92 14.14 3.85 -2.38
CA TYR A 92 14.33 2.44 -2.03
C TYR A 92 14.41 1.50 -3.26
N PRO A 93 13.60 1.68 -4.33
CA PRO A 93 13.69 0.82 -5.49
C PRO A 93 14.92 1.09 -6.36
N ASN A 94 15.69 2.17 -6.04
CA ASN A 94 16.81 2.58 -6.85
C ASN A 94 16.39 3.03 -8.31
N SER A 95 17.32 3.18 -9.23
CA SER A 95 17.05 3.62 -10.61
C SER A 95 17.92 2.88 -11.63
N THR A 96 18.07 1.57 -11.45
CA THR A 96 18.98 0.73 -12.25
C THR A 96 18.70 0.84 -13.75
N HIS A 97 17.43 0.85 -14.17
CA HIS A 97 17.02 0.89 -15.57
C HIS A 97 16.61 2.28 -16.05
N CYS A 98 16.70 3.30 -15.18
CA CYS A 98 16.31 4.67 -15.49
C CYS A 98 17.44 5.66 -15.18
N PRO A 99 18.24 6.07 -16.15
CA PRO A 99 19.30 7.09 -15.95
C PRO A 99 18.70 8.49 -15.83
N VAL A 100 17.99 8.75 -14.73
CA VAL A 100 17.14 9.93 -14.49
C VAL A 100 17.85 11.24 -14.86
N LYS A 101 19.13 11.39 -14.46
CA LYS A 101 19.89 12.60 -14.76
C LYS A 101 20.04 12.80 -16.27
N ASP A 102 20.46 11.78 -17.00
CA ASP A 102 20.70 11.88 -18.45
C ASP A 102 19.40 12.14 -19.22
N LEU A 103 18.29 11.51 -18.76
CA LEU A 103 16.97 11.71 -19.37
C LEU A 103 16.41 13.12 -19.09
N LEU A 104 16.75 13.71 -17.94
CA LEU A 104 16.39 15.10 -17.64
C LEU A 104 17.27 16.10 -18.38
N ASP A 105 18.54 15.81 -18.58
CA ASP A 105 19.47 16.73 -19.25
C ASP A 105 19.26 16.76 -20.78
N ASP A 106 18.86 15.62 -21.38
CA ASP A 106 18.73 15.46 -22.82
C ASP A 106 17.35 14.92 -23.26
N PRO A 107 16.48 15.77 -23.84
CA PRO A 107 15.19 15.34 -24.36
C PRO A 107 15.25 14.28 -25.46
N ALA A 108 16.36 14.22 -26.24
CA ALA A 108 16.48 13.19 -27.26
C ALA A 108 16.77 11.83 -26.65
N LYS A 109 17.61 11.77 -25.61
CA LYS A 109 17.83 10.54 -24.82
C LYS A 109 16.53 10.06 -24.16
N ALA A 110 15.74 10.97 -23.59
CA ALA A 110 14.46 10.61 -22.96
C ALA A 110 13.50 9.97 -23.98
N ARG A 111 13.36 10.56 -25.17
CA ARG A 111 12.55 9.97 -26.25
C ARG A 111 13.07 8.60 -26.70
N ALA A 112 14.38 8.47 -26.88
CA ALA A 112 15.01 7.22 -27.31
C ALA A 112 14.81 6.11 -26.25
N TRP A 113 14.99 6.44 -24.98
CA TRP A 113 14.79 5.52 -23.87
C TRP A 113 13.33 5.02 -23.82
N LYS A 114 12.36 5.93 -23.88
CA LYS A 114 10.94 5.56 -23.90
C LYS A 114 10.59 4.74 -25.14
N LYS A 115 11.09 5.14 -26.31
CA LYS A 115 10.87 4.42 -27.56
C LYS A 115 11.37 2.98 -27.52
N ASN A 116 12.43 2.69 -26.78
CA ASN A 116 12.94 1.33 -26.61
C ASN A 116 11.91 0.35 -26.01
N PHE A 117 11.10 0.81 -25.07
CA PHE A 117 9.95 0.06 -24.53
C PHE A 117 8.80 -0.02 -25.56
N GLU A 118 8.46 1.11 -26.18
CA GLU A 118 7.37 1.20 -27.14
C GLU A 118 7.58 0.30 -28.37
N ASP A 119 8.84 0.18 -28.88
CA ASP A 119 9.22 -0.68 -29.99
C ASP A 119 8.98 -2.18 -29.69
N ARG A 120 8.85 -2.53 -28.41
CA ARG A 120 8.51 -3.89 -27.94
C ARG A 120 7.08 -4.00 -27.41
N ASN A 121 6.25 -3.00 -27.72
CA ASN A 121 4.85 -2.90 -27.28
C ASN A 121 4.68 -2.88 -25.74
N ILE A 122 5.64 -2.32 -25.01
CA ILE A 122 5.59 -2.14 -23.55
C ILE A 122 5.37 -0.67 -23.24
N GLN A 123 4.31 -0.35 -22.50
CA GLN A 123 4.03 1.00 -22.03
C GLN A 123 4.86 1.31 -20.77
N VAL A 124 5.58 2.42 -20.73
CA VAL A 124 6.07 2.99 -19.46
C VAL A 124 4.88 3.68 -18.78
N ALA A 125 4.26 3.00 -17.83
CA ALA A 125 2.98 3.40 -17.25
C ALA A 125 3.12 4.26 -16.00
N THR A 126 4.12 3.98 -15.17
CA THR A 126 4.35 4.67 -13.88
C THR A 126 5.84 4.83 -13.60
N LEU A 127 6.16 5.89 -12.85
CA LEU A 127 7.49 6.11 -12.30
C LEU A 127 7.42 6.06 -10.78
N SER A 128 8.37 5.35 -10.15
CA SER A 128 8.34 5.05 -8.73
C SER A 128 9.56 5.60 -8.00
N CYS A 129 9.32 6.35 -6.91
CA CYS A 129 10.33 7.02 -6.11
C CYS A 129 10.04 6.86 -4.60
N HIS A 130 9.91 5.62 -4.16
CA HIS A 130 9.66 5.30 -2.76
C HIS A 130 10.77 5.85 -1.86
N GLY A 131 10.42 6.69 -0.89
CA GLY A 131 11.36 7.35 0.01
C GLY A 131 10.67 7.93 1.23
N ASN A 132 11.46 8.58 2.10
CA ASN A 132 10.95 9.26 3.28
C ASN A 132 11.24 10.76 3.24
N PRO A 133 10.47 11.54 2.47
CA PRO A 133 10.70 12.99 2.30
C PRO A 133 10.37 13.81 3.55
N VAL A 134 9.79 13.21 4.57
CA VAL A 134 9.52 13.81 5.88
C VAL A 134 10.37 13.19 6.99
N SER A 135 11.45 12.51 6.63
CA SER A 135 12.39 11.91 7.58
C SER A 135 12.85 12.92 8.64
N PRO A 136 13.01 12.51 9.90
CA PRO A 136 13.64 13.36 10.91
C PRO A 136 15.14 13.61 10.66
N ASP A 137 15.80 12.74 9.88
CA ASP A 137 17.13 13.02 9.33
C ASP A 137 17.00 13.95 8.12
N PRO A 138 17.50 15.21 8.20
CA PRO A 138 17.35 16.18 7.13
C PRO A 138 18.03 15.76 5.83
N LYS A 139 19.11 14.96 5.88
CA LYS A 139 19.79 14.48 4.67
C LYS A 139 18.93 13.48 3.90
N ILE A 140 18.23 12.61 4.62
CA ILE A 140 17.28 11.65 4.02
C ILE A 140 16.08 12.41 3.47
N ALA A 141 15.51 13.34 4.24
CA ALA A 141 14.36 14.14 3.82
C ALA A 141 14.65 14.93 2.54
N GLU A 142 15.80 15.62 2.48
CA GLU A 142 16.22 16.42 1.32
C GLU A 142 16.47 15.52 0.10
N ARG A 143 17.20 14.42 0.25
CA ARG A 143 17.48 13.46 -0.83
C ARG A 143 16.17 12.92 -1.42
N ASP A 144 15.24 12.49 -0.57
CA ASP A 144 14.01 11.84 -1.03
C ASP A 144 12.99 12.86 -1.58
N ALA A 145 12.95 14.06 -1.02
CA ALA A 145 12.19 15.16 -1.60
C ALA A 145 12.71 15.58 -2.99
N GLU A 146 14.04 15.64 -3.17
CA GLU A 146 14.64 15.93 -4.48
C GLU A 146 14.41 14.78 -5.47
N THR A 147 14.48 13.53 -5.02
CA THR A 147 14.12 12.36 -5.85
C THR A 147 12.68 12.48 -6.35
N PHE A 148 11.73 12.82 -5.50
CA PHE A 148 10.34 13.06 -5.90
C PHE A 148 10.23 14.19 -6.94
N ARG A 149 10.89 15.34 -6.70
CA ARG A 149 10.87 16.46 -7.66
C ARG A 149 11.41 16.07 -9.03
N ARG A 150 12.55 15.38 -9.08
CA ARG A 150 13.14 14.89 -10.32
C ARG A 150 12.24 13.88 -11.04
N THR A 151 11.57 13.03 -10.29
CA THR A 151 10.59 12.09 -10.85
C THR A 151 9.40 12.80 -11.46
N VAL A 152 8.89 13.87 -10.84
CA VAL A 152 7.84 14.72 -11.42
C VAL A 152 8.27 15.31 -12.74
N LEU A 153 9.47 15.93 -12.80
CA LEU A 153 10.00 16.53 -14.04
C LEU A 153 10.24 15.48 -15.14
N LEU A 154 10.67 14.29 -14.75
CA LEU A 154 10.85 13.19 -15.70
C LEU A 154 9.51 12.65 -16.21
N ALA A 155 8.52 12.53 -15.33
CA ALA A 155 7.17 12.11 -15.70
C ALA A 155 6.53 13.07 -16.71
N GLU A 156 6.63 14.38 -16.49
CA GLU A 156 6.23 15.41 -17.46
C GLU A 156 6.91 15.20 -18.81
N ARG A 157 8.24 15.03 -18.82
CA ARG A 157 9.04 14.83 -20.05
C ARG A 157 8.68 13.57 -20.81
N LEU A 158 8.40 12.49 -20.11
CA LEU A 158 8.04 11.18 -20.70
C LEU A 158 6.54 11.06 -21.01
N GLY A 159 5.70 12.00 -20.55
CA GLY A 159 4.26 11.91 -20.66
C GLY A 159 3.68 10.78 -19.81
N VAL A 160 4.28 10.48 -18.65
CA VAL A 160 3.78 9.55 -17.65
C VAL A 160 2.93 10.33 -16.65
N SER A 161 1.73 9.85 -16.34
CA SER A 161 0.75 10.60 -15.55
C SER A 161 0.65 10.18 -14.08
N VAL A 162 1.31 9.09 -13.69
CA VAL A 162 1.24 8.52 -12.33
C VAL A 162 2.63 8.40 -11.74
N ILE A 163 2.79 8.92 -10.53
CA ILE A 163 4.00 8.75 -9.73
C ILE A 163 3.64 7.93 -8.50
N VAL A 164 4.46 6.91 -8.20
CA VAL A 164 4.30 6.04 -7.03
C VAL A 164 5.37 6.38 -5.98
N GLY A 165 5.01 6.30 -4.69
CA GLY A 165 5.94 6.54 -3.60
C GLY A 165 5.34 6.26 -2.23
N PHE A 166 6.12 6.53 -1.18
CA PHE A 166 5.68 6.44 0.21
C PHE A 166 5.30 7.80 0.79
N SER A 167 4.40 7.80 1.75
CA SER A 167 4.01 9.02 2.47
C SER A 167 5.11 9.61 3.36
N GLY A 168 6.12 8.81 3.68
CA GLY A 168 7.13 9.12 4.68
C GLY A 168 6.66 8.87 6.12
N CYS A 169 7.62 8.91 7.04
CA CYS A 169 7.40 8.80 8.48
C CYS A 169 8.33 9.77 9.21
N PRO A 170 7.78 10.79 9.91
CA PRO A 170 8.57 11.70 10.75
C PRO A 170 9.03 11.04 12.06
N GLY A 171 9.87 11.73 12.83
CA GLY A 171 10.08 11.45 14.25
C GLY A 171 8.84 11.77 15.09
N GLY A 172 8.86 11.46 16.38
CA GLY A 172 7.77 11.79 17.30
C GLY A 172 7.80 13.25 17.80
N GLY A 173 8.83 14.02 17.45
CA GLY A 173 8.99 15.41 17.86
C GLY A 173 10.11 16.13 17.12
N PRO A 174 10.30 17.45 17.36
CA PRO A 174 11.21 18.28 16.58
C PRO A 174 12.71 17.95 16.78
N THR A 175 13.06 17.24 17.84
CA THR A 175 14.45 16.90 18.20
C THR A 175 14.80 15.44 17.90
N GLU A 176 13.85 14.63 17.45
CA GLU A 176 14.10 13.23 17.11
C GLU A 176 14.83 13.12 15.77
N THR A 177 15.69 12.13 15.66
CA THR A 177 16.54 11.87 14.47
C THR A 177 16.21 10.57 13.75
N VAL A 178 15.28 9.77 14.32
CA VAL A 178 14.82 8.52 13.74
C VAL A 178 13.31 8.55 13.53
N PRO A 179 12.77 7.88 12.49
CA PRO A 179 11.33 7.77 12.28
C PRO A 179 10.64 7.10 13.47
N ASN A 180 9.43 7.53 13.77
CA ASN A 180 8.61 6.95 14.83
C ASN A 180 7.21 6.62 14.27
N TRP A 181 6.97 5.35 13.95
CA TRP A 181 5.70 4.89 13.40
C TRP A 181 4.68 4.65 14.52
N ILE A 182 3.67 5.51 14.61
CA ILE A 182 2.66 5.51 15.66
C ILE A 182 1.32 5.06 15.07
N THR A 183 0.85 3.89 15.51
CA THR A 183 -0.44 3.32 15.09
C THR A 183 -1.48 3.34 16.22
N TYR A 184 -1.04 3.51 17.47
CA TYR A 184 -1.88 3.48 18.65
C TYR A 184 -1.71 4.76 19.48
N ARG A 185 -2.84 5.40 19.85
CA ARG A 185 -2.85 6.75 20.45
C ARG A 185 -2.75 6.79 21.97
N TRP A 186 -2.50 5.68 22.59
CA TRP A 186 -2.37 5.57 24.03
C TRP A 186 -1.03 4.91 24.41
N PRO A 187 -0.32 5.36 25.43
CA PRO A 187 -0.58 6.54 26.28
C PRO A 187 -0.73 7.87 25.52
N THR A 188 -1.23 8.91 26.20
CA THR A 188 -1.66 10.19 25.58
C THR A 188 -0.56 10.88 24.76
N GLU A 189 0.69 10.76 25.17
CA GLU A 189 1.86 11.31 24.48
C GLU A 189 2.00 10.77 23.04
N TYR A 190 1.66 9.48 22.79
CA TYR A 190 1.68 8.94 21.42
C TYR A 190 0.62 9.59 20.54
N GLY A 191 -0.54 9.94 21.11
CA GLY A 191 -1.56 10.69 20.41
C GLY A 191 -1.09 12.11 20.04
N GLN A 192 -0.38 12.78 20.94
CA GLN A 192 0.19 14.11 20.71
C GLN A 192 1.29 14.08 19.64
N MET A 193 2.20 13.09 19.71
CA MET A 193 3.23 12.87 18.69
C MET A 193 2.60 12.64 17.30
N LEU A 194 1.60 11.77 17.21
CA LEU A 194 0.91 11.49 15.95
C LEU A 194 0.24 12.74 15.37
N ASP A 195 -0.42 13.56 16.21
CA ASP A 195 -1.05 14.80 15.76
C ASP A 195 0.01 15.81 15.26
N TRP A 196 1.16 15.91 15.96
CA TRP A 196 2.28 16.73 15.52
C TRP A 196 2.86 16.24 14.18
N GLN A 197 3.10 14.93 14.01
CA GLN A 197 3.59 14.35 12.75
C GLN A 197 2.73 14.77 11.56
N TRP A 198 1.41 14.60 11.70
CA TRP A 198 0.47 14.93 10.63
C TRP A 198 0.40 16.43 10.36
N LYS A 199 0.28 17.23 11.41
CA LYS A 199 0.01 18.66 11.29
C LYS A 199 1.26 19.46 10.89
N GLU A 200 2.41 19.13 11.47
CA GLU A 200 3.62 19.93 11.32
C GLU A 200 4.57 19.39 10.22
N LYS A 201 4.45 18.13 9.81
CA LYS A 201 5.37 17.51 8.85
C LYS A 201 4.65 17.01 7.59
N VAL A 202 3.74 16.05 7.73
CA VAL A 202 3.18 15.29 6.61
C VAL A 202 2.31 16.16 5.73
N ILE A 203 1.28 16.79 6.30
CA ILE A 203 0.34 17.61 5.53
C ILE A 203 1.03 18.81 4.86
N PRO A 204 1.90 19.58 5.55
CA PRO A 204 2.61 20.68 4.92
C PRO A 204 3.48 20.25 3.75
N TYR A 205 4.24 19.15 3.90
CA TYR A 205 5.07 18.61 2.82
C TYR A 205 4.21 18.22 1.60
N TRP A 206 3.19 17.38 1.81
CA TRP A 206 2.38 16.88 0.70
C TRP A 206 1.55 17.95 0.01
N LYS A 207 1.14 19.01 0.70
CA LYS A 207 0.53 20.18 0.05
C LYS A 207 1.47 20.86 -0.94
N GLN A 208 2.73 21.00 -0.58
CA GLN A 208 3.75 21.59 -1.47
C GLN A 208 4.10 20.63 -2.62
N ALA A 209 4.30 19.36 -2.32
CA ALA A 209 4.63 18.33 -3.30
C ALA A 209 3.51 18.12 -4.34
N ALA A 210 2.25 18.07 -3.91
CA ALA A 210 1.10 17.96 -4.80
C ALA A 210 0.91 19.22 -5.66
N LYS A 211 1.12 20.41 -5.09
CA LYS A 211 1.10 21.66 -5.86
C LYS A 211 2.17 21.64 -6.95
N PHE A 212 3.41 21.27 -6.61
CA PHE A 212 4.49 21.17 -7.57
C PHE A 212 4.19 20.13 -8.68
N ALA A 213 3.70 18.96 -8.31
CA ALA A 213 3.32 17.93 -9.28
C ALA A 213 2.25 18.43 -10.26
N ARG A 214 1.22 19.10 -9.75
CA ARG A 214 0.13 19.68 -10.55
C ARG A 214 0.64 20.76 -11.51
N GLU A 215 1.59 21.61 -11.10
CA GLU A 215 2.21 22.64 -11.95
C GLU A 215 2.97 22.02 -13.14
N HIS A 216 3.39 20.75 -13.03
CA HIS A 216 4.01 19.95 -14.08
C HIS A 216 3.06 18.93 -14.74
N GLY A 217 1.75 19.11 -14.60
CA GLY A 217 0.73 18.27 -15.24
C GLY A 217 0.55 16.89 -14.62
N ILE A 218 1.14 16.63 -13.45
CA ILE A 218 1.00 15.36 -12.73
C ILE A 218 -0.11 15.50 -11.69
N HIS A 219 -1.22 14.79 -11.90
CA HIS A 219 -2.41 14.83 -11.05
C HIS A 219 -2.65 13.53 -10.27
N LYS A 220 -1.75 12.57 -10.36
CA LYS A 220 -1.88 11.27 -9.69
C LYS A 220 -0.59 10.91 -8.97
N ILE A 221 -0.61 11.12 -7.66
CA ILE A 221 0.44 10.69 -6.74
C ILE A 221 -0.11 9.49 -5.98
N ALA A 222 0.34 8.30 -6.34
CA ALA A 222 -0.09 7.03 -5.79
C ALA A 222 0.78 6.66 -4.58
N LEU A 223 0.28 6.93 -3.39
CA LEU A 223 1.00 6.58 -2.16
C LEU A 223 0.70 5.15 -1.76
N GLU A 224 1.74 4.37 -1.59
CA GLU A 224 1.63 3.01 -1.10
C GLU A 224 1.28 2.99 0.38
N MET A 225 0.26 2.21 0.72
CA MET A 225 -0.18 1.99 2.09
C MET A 225 0.72 0.95 2.75
N HIS A 226 1.86 1.40 3.30
CA HIS A 226 2.95 0.54 3.75
C HIS A 226 3.21 0.69 5.26
N PRO A 227 3.48 -0.41 6.00
CA PRO A 227 3.93 -0.31 7.39
C PRO A 227 5.17 0.57 7.52
N ASN A 228 5.38 1.14 8.71
CA ASN A 228 6.43 2.10 9.01
C ASN A 228 6.31 3.47 8.30
N PHE A 229 5.20 3.72 7.59
CA PHE A 229 4.86 5.03 7.04
C PHE A 229 3.53 5.54 7.61
N VAL A 230 3.30 6.86 7.57
CA VAL A 230 2.08 7.43 8.18
C VAL A 230 0.81 7.09 7.40
N VAL A 231 0.94 6.80 6.10
CA VAL A 231 -0.13 6.21 5.29
C VAL A 231 0.15 4.71 5.19
N TYR A 232 -0.57 3.92 5.98
CA TYR A 232 -0.40 2.47 6.04
C TYR A 232 -1.70 1.67 5.85
N ASN A 233 -2.83 2.37 5.72
CA ASN A 233 -4.13 1.75 5.46
C ASN A 233 -5.07 2.75 4.78
N PRO A 234 -6.25 2.31 4.27
CA PRO A 234 -7.18 3.19 3.57
C PRO A 234 -7.62 4.42 4.36
N LYS A 235 -7.79 4.29 5.67
CA LYS A 235 -8.21 5.41 6.52
C LYS A 235 -7.15 6.52 6.58
N THR A 236 -5.88 6.15 6.69
CA THR A 236 -4.78 7.12 6.72
C THR A 236 -4.52 7.73 5.34
N LEU A 237 -4.71 6.97 4.25
CA LEU A 237 -4.67 7.50 2.89
C LEU A 237 -5.75 8.57 2.68
N LEU A 238 -7.01 8.25 3.00
CA LEU A 238 -8.12 9.17 2.82
C LEU A 238 -7.98 10.43 3.69
N ARG A 239 -7.43 10.30 4.90
CA ARG A 239 -7.08 11.45 5.74
C ARG A 239 -6.10 12.39 5.04
N LEU A 240 -5.07 11.85 4.38
CA LEU A 240 -4.11 12.67 3.66
C LEU A 240 -4.74 13.31 2.42
N ARG A 241 -5.52 12.54 1.65
CA ARG A 241 -6.25 13.02 0.48
C ARG A 241 -7.20 14.17 0.83
N GLU A 242 -7.97 14.04 1.92
CA GLU A 242 -8.85 15.11 2.41
C GLU A 242 -8.07 16.38 2.77
N ALA A 243 -6.89 16.24 3.38
CA ALA A 243 -6.10 17.37 3.84
C ALA A 243 -5.29 18.06 2.73
N VAL A 244 -4.93 17.35 1.66
CA VAL A 244 -4.03 17.83 0.60
C VAL A 244 -4.77 18.11 -0.70
N GLY A 245 -5.55 17.16 -1.20
CA GLY A 245 -6.28 17.27 -2.47
C GLY A 245 -6.41 15.94 -3.19
N GLU A 246 -7.13 15.98 -4.30
CA GLU A 246 -7.46 14.81 -5.11
C GLU A 246 -6.25 14.21 -5.86
N GLU A 247 -5.14 14.92 -5.89
CA GLU A 247 -3.88 14.42 -6.44
C GLU A 247 -3.30 13.26 -5.62
N ILE A 248 -3.69 13.12 -4.35
CA ILE A 248 -3.31 12.00 -3.49
C ILE A 248 -4.25 10.83 -3.69
N GLY A 249 -3.70 9.67 -4.04
CA GLY A 249 -4.42 8.40 -4.16
C GLY A 249 -3.55 7.22 -3.75
N ALA A 250 -4.08 6.02 -3.88
CA ALA A 250 -3.40 4.79 -3.51
C ALA A 250 -2.54 4.24 -4.65
N ASN A 251 -1.31 3.83 -4.32
CA ASN A 251 -0.80 2.58 -4.82
C ASN A 251 -1.36 1.49 -3.89
N CYS A 252 -2.27 0.68 -4.43
CA CYS A 252 -2.99 -0.31 -3.65
C CYS A 252 -2.19 -1.62 -3.69
N ASP A 253 -1.24 -1.76 -2.78
CA ASP A 253 -0.55 -3.00 -2.50
C ASP A 253 -1.28 -3.77 -1.40
N LEU A 254 -1.96 -4.82 -1.81
CA LEU A 254 -2.77 -5.62 -0.90
C LEU A 254 -1.92 -6.47 0.05
N SER A 255 -0.66 -6.77 -0.29
CA SER A 255 0.21 -7.57 0.56
C SER A 255 0.40 -6.94 1.94
N HIS A 256 0.43 -5.60 2.01
CA HIS A 256 0.52 -4.85 3.25
C HIS A 256 -0.81 -4.74 4.02
N LEU A 257 -1.92 -5.07 3.38
CA LEU A 257 -3.26 -5.00 3.98
C LEU A 257 -3.77 -6.36 4.46
N PHE A 258 -3.34 -7.45 3.83
CA PHE A 258 -3.73 -8.80 4.24
C PHE A 258 -3.38 -9.09 5.70
N TRP A 259 -2.14 -8.79 6.13
CA TRP A 259 -1.74 -9.02 7.52
C TRP A 259 -2.44 -8.07 8.52
N GLN A 260 -2.92 -6.92 8.07
CA GLN A 260 -3.76 -6.02 8.87
C GLN A 260 -5.22 -6.53 8.97
N GLN A 261 -5.55 -7.69 8.41
CA GLN A 261 -6.89 -8.27 8.35
C GLN A 261 -7.89 -7.41 7.56
N CYS A 262 -7.41 -6.63 6.60
CA CYS A 262 -8.28 -5.90 5.69
C CYS A 262 -8.84 -6.85 4.62
N ASP A 263 -10.12 -6.76 4.33
CA ASP A 263 -10.70 -7.41 3.17
C ASP A 263 -10.30 -6.66 1.89
N ALA A 264 -9.61 -7.35 0.99
CA ALA A 264 -9.06 -6.76 -0.23
C ALA A 264 -10.14 -6.17 -1.15
N VAL A 265 -11.26 -6.89 -1.32
CA VAL A 265 -12.36 -6.47 -2.19
C VAL A 265 -13.05 -5.23 -1.62
N GLU A 266 -13.30 -5.20 -0.31
CA GLU A 266 -13.89 -4.06 0.37
C GLU A 266 -12.97 -2.81 0.30
N VAL A 267 -11.65 -2.99 0.45
CA VAL A 267 -10.68 -1.89 0.28
C VAL A 267 -10.75 -1.32 -1.14
N ILE A 268 -10.74 -2.18 -2.15
CA ILE A 268 -10.81 -1.75 -3.55
C ILE A 268 -12.12 -1.01 -3.81
N ARG A 269 -13.26 -1.55 -3.38
CA ARG A 269 -14.57 -0.93 -3.55
C ARG A 269 -14.66 0.42 -2.84
N MET A 270 -14.17 0.51 -1.62
CA MET A 270 -14.18 1.76 -0.84
C MET A 270 -13.33 2.85 -1.48
N LEU A 271 -12.09 2.54 -1.86
CA LEU A 271 -11.19 3.51 -2.50
C LEU A 271 -11.63 3.83 -3.93
N GLY A 272 -12.12 2.83 -4.67
CA GLY A 272 -12.61 2.99 -6.03
C GLY A 272 -13.82 3.93 -6.12
N LYS A 273 -14.79 3.82 -5.21
CA LYS A 273 -15.93 4.75 -5.12
C LYS A 273 -15.52 6.22 -4.94
N GLN A 274 -14.33 6.47 -4.43
CA GLN A 274 -13.79 7.82 -4.22
C GLN A 274 -12.80 8.24 -5.32
N GLY A 275 -12.62 7.42 -6.37
CA GLY A 275 -11.63 7.65 -7.41
C GLY A 275 -10.19 7.74 -6.86
N ALA A 276 -9.92 7.03 -5.77
CA ALA A 276 -8.67 7.16 -5.02
C ALA A 276 -7.66 6.05 -5.32
N ILE A 277 -7.89 5.16 -6.30
CA ILE A 277 -6.92 4.14 -6.72
C ILE A 277 -6.22 4.61 -7.99
N PHE A 278 -4.93 4.91 -7.90
CA PHE A 278 -4.13 5.39 -9.02
C PHE A 278 -3.16 4.35 -9.56
N HIS A 279 -2.73 3.42 -8.72
CA HIS A 279 -1.86 2.32 -9.05
C HIS A 279 -2.21 1.08 -8.24
N ALA A 280 -1.77 -0.09 -8.68
CA ALA A 280 -2.03 -1.35 -7.99
C ALA A 280 -0.84 -2.30 -8.12
N HIS A 281 -0.19 -2.59 -6.99
CA HIS A 281 0.81 -3.65 -6.91
C HIS A 281 0.13 -5.01 -6.76
N MET A 282 0.57 -5.96 -7.57
CA MET A 282 0.19 -7.37 -7.49
C MET A 282 1.31 -8.12 -6.78
N LYS A 283 1.17 -8.17 -5.46
CA LYS A 283 2.08 -8.86 -4.53
C LYS A 283 1.24 -9.64 -3.52
N ASP A 284 1.64 -10.86 -3.24
CA ASP A 284 0.92 -11.77 -2.36
C ASP A 284 1.58 -11.85 -0.97
N THR A 285 0.87 -12.41 0.00
CA THR A 285 1.35 -12.66 1.36
C THR A 285 0.88 -14.02 1.82
N THR A 286 1.77 -14.81 2.41
CA THR A 286 1.40 -16.05 3.11
C THR A 286 1.52 -15.87 4.61
N PHE A 287 0.67 -16.59 5.36
CA PHE A 287 0.68 -16.59 6.82
C PHE A 287 1.16 -17.94 7.36
N TYR A 288 2.05 -17.88 8.32
CA TYR A 288 2.50 -19.06 9.07
C TYR A 288 1.63 -19.21 10.32
N LYS A 289 0.52 -19.93 10.17
CA LYS A 289 -0.52 -20.01 11.20
C LYS A 289 0.01 -20.34 12.60
N ASN A 290 0.96 -21.23 12.75
CA ASN A 290 1.53 -21.57 14.06
C ASN A 290 2.24 -20.39 14.73
N ASN A 291 2.87 -19.51 13.94
CA ASN A 291 3.54 -18.32 14.45
C ASN A 291 2.52 -17.21 14.72
N VAL A 292 1.53 -17.04 13.84
CA VAL A 292 0.41 -16.12 14.07
C VAL A 292 -0.33 -16.45 15.37
N ASP A 293 -0.64 -17.72 15.60
CA ASP A 293 -1.35 -18.18 16.81
C ASP A 293 -0.55 -17.92 18.10
N ARG A 294 0.78 -17.84 18.02
CA ARG A 294 1.66 -17.64 19.18
C ARG A 294 2.10 -16.20 19.39
N TYR A 295 2.35 -15.49 18.31
CA TYR A 295 3.06 -14.20 18.33
C TYR A 295 2.23 -13.07 17.73
N GLY A 296 1.09 -13.36 17.08
CA GLY A 296 0.32 -12.39 16.33
C GLY A 296 0.96 -12.05 14.96
N VAL A 297 0.39 -11.08 14.27
CA VAL A 297 0.79 -10.72 12.89
C VAL A 297 1.93 -9.69 12.80
N LEU A 298 2.33 -9.09 13.93
CA LEU A 298 3.40 -8.07 13.95
C LEU A 298 4.80 -8.66 14.12
N ASN A 299 4.95 -9.99 13.99
CA ASN A 299 6.22 -10.67 14.16
C ASN A 299 6.83 -10.99 12.79
N PHE A 300 7.62 -10.05 12.27
CA PHE A 300 8.33 -10.19 10.99
C PHE A 300 9.61 -11.00 11.12
N ALA A 301 10.03 -11.61 10.01
CA ALA A 301 11.38 -12.15 9.92
C ALA A 301 12.40 -11.01 9.83
N PHE A 302 13.39 -11.00 10.74
CA PHE A 302 14.51 -10.06 10.69
C PHE A 302 15.58 -10.50 9.68
N ASP A 303 15.67 -11.80 9.41
CA ASP A 303 16.57 -12.38 8.42
C ASP A 303 15.74 -13.07 7.34
N LYS A 304 15.86 -12.58 6.09
CA LYS A 304 15.21 -13.20 4.93
C LYS A 304 15.67 -14.64 4.66
N ASN A 305 16.79 -15.05 5.22
CA ASN A 305 17.31 -16.43 5.12
C ASN A 305 16.78 -17.34 6.25
N ASP A 306 16.14 -16.78 7.28
CA ASP A 306 15.48 -17.52 8.36
C ASP A 306 14.05 -17.06 8.57
N LEU A 307 13.13 -17.74 7.91
CA LEU A 307 11.69 -17.46 8.00
C LEU A 307 11.00 -18.25 9.12
N SER A 308 11.73 -19.03 9.91
CA SER A 308 11.14 -19.95 10.92
C SER A 308 10.34 -19.23 12.00
N GLY A 309 10.73 -17.99 12.34
CA GLY A 309 10.04 -17.13 13.31
C GLY A 309 9.01 -16.19 12.71
N ALA A 310 8.92 -16.07 11.39
CA ALA A 310 8.01 -15.11 10.75
C ALA A 310 6.55 -15.50 10.93
N SER A 311 5.68 -14.54 11.18
CA SER A 311 4.23 -14.73 11.16
C SER A 311 3.64 -14.62 9.76
N GLU A 312 4.30 -13.85 8.90
CA GLU A 312 3.94 -13.69 7.49
C GLU A 312 5.19 -13.48 6.64
N THR A 313 5.05 -13.61 5.34
CA THR A 313 6.08 -13.23 4.37
C THR A 313 5.44 -12.92 3.02
N PHE A 314 6.06 -12.01 2.27
CA PHE A 314 5.66 -11.74 0.89
C PHE A 314 5.89 -12.94 -0.01
N ARG A 315 5.01 -13.09 -0.99
CA ARG A 315 5.09 -14.18 -1.96
C ARG A 315 4.73 -13.69 -3.35
N ALA A 316 5.20 -14.40 -4.33
CA ALA A 316 4.69 -14.24 -5.70
C ALA A 316 3.17 -14.52 -5.74
N VAL A 317 2.44 -13.80 -6.58
CA VAL A 317 0.98 -13.94 -6.73
C VAL A 317 0.58 -15.41 -6.95
N GLY A 318 -0.37 -15.87 -6.14
CA GLY A 318 -0.86 -17.26 -6.15
C GLY A 318 -0.11 -18.20 -5.20
N TYR A 319 0.92 -17.73 -4.49
CA TYR A 319 1.66 -18.51 -3.50
C TYR A 319 1.27 -18.18 -2.05
N GLY A 320 0.50 -17.14 -1.82
CA GLY A 320 -0.14 -16.82 -0.55
C GLY A 320 -1.64 -17.10 -0.59
N HIS A 321 -2.33 -16.52 -1.56
CA HIS A 321 -3.75 -16.67 -1.78
C HIS A 321 -4.04 -17.44 -3.08
N SER A 322 -5.22 -18.08 -3.15
CA SER A 322 -5.63 -18.89 -4.30
C SER A 322 -5.92 -18.05 -5.55
N ALA A 323 -5.89 -18.68 -6.73
CA ALA A 323 -6.29 -18.02 -7.97
C ALA A 323 -7.75 -17.52 -7.92
N SER A 324 -8.65 -18.18 -7.19
CA SER A 324 -10.02 -17.68 -6.97
C SER A 324 -10.05 -16.36 -6.19
N THR A 325 -9.25 -16.22 -5.14
CA THR A 325 -9.10 -14.95 -4.40
C THR A 325 -8.59 -13.84 -5.31
N TRP A 326 -7.56 -14.12 -6.11
CA TRP A 326 -7.04 -13.14 -7.08
C TRP A 326 -8.05 -12.80 -8.18
N LYS A 327 -8.94 -13.74 -8.53
CA LYS A 327 -10.03 -13.48 -9.47
C LYS A 327 -11.04 -12.47 -8.90
N GLU A 328 -11.43 -12.61 -7.65
CA GLU A 328 -12.31 -11.67 -6.95
C GLU A 328 -11.66 -10.29 -6.84
N ILE A 329 -10.37 -10.22 -6.47
CA ILE A 329 -9.60 -9.00 -6.39
C ILE A 329 -9.53 -8.28 -7.73
N MET A 330 -9.10 -8.97 -8.80
CA MET A 330 -8.97 -8.37 -10.14
C MET A 330 -10.33 -7.92 -10.68
N ARG A 331 -11.39 -8.69 -10.43
CA ARG A 331 -12.75 -8.34 -10.80
C ARG A 331 -13.20 -7.05 -10.08
N ALA A 332 -12.94 -6.92 -8.79
CA ALA A 332 -13.26 -5.71 -8.02
C ALA A 332 -12.61 -4.45 -8.60
N TYR A 333 -11.33 -4.52 -9.01
CA TYR A 333 -10.67 -3.40 -9.70
C TYR A 333 -11.37 -3.04 -11.02
N MET A 334 -11.78 -4.05 -11.81
CA MET A 334 -12.49 -3.81 -13.06
C MET A 334 -13.88 -3.21 -12.82
N GLU A 335 -14.61 -3.67 -11.81
CA GLU A 335 -15.94 -3.18 -11.42
C GLU A 335 -15.94 -1.74 -10.95
N VAL A 336 -14.91 -1.32 -10.23
CA VAL A 336 -14.78 0.11 -9.82
C VAL A 336 -14.21 1.01 -10.91
N GLY A 337 -13.96 0.47 -12.11
CA GLY A 337 -13.48 1.24 -13.27
C GLY A 337 -12.03 1.70 -13.14
N TYR A 338 -11.17 0.94 -12.46
CA TYR A 338 -9.74 1.25 -12.37
C TYR A 338 -9.09 1.38 -13.75
N GLN A 339 -8.29 2.44 -13.95
CA GLN A 339 -7.76 2.83 -15.26
C GLN A 339 -6.24 2.59 -15.41
N GLY A 340 -5.54 2.14 -14.35
CA GLY A 340 -4.10 1.91 -14.36
C GLY A 340 -3.70 0.52 -14.90
N ILE A 341 -2.60 0.01 -14.38
CA ILE A 341 -2.06 -1.32 -14.68
C ILE A 341 -2.07 -2.20 -13.43
N PHE A 342 -2.03 -3.50 -13.60
CA PHE A 342 -1.68 -4.45 -12.56
C PHE A 342 -0.17 -4.66 -12.58
N SER A 343 0.56 -3.99 -11.70
CA SER A 343 2.02 -4.02 -11.63
C SER A 343 2.48 -5.16 -10.73
N VAL A 344 3.10 -6.19 -11.29
CA VAL A 344 3.70 -7.28 -10.51
C VAL A 344 4.91 -6.74 -9.77
N GLU A 345 4.84 -6.74 -8.45
CA GLU A 345 5.99 -6.52 -7.57
C GLU A 345 6.39 -7.86 -6.94
N ASN A 346 7.66 -8.20 -7.00
CA ASN A 346 8.16 -9.46 -6.44
C ASN A 346 9.21 -9.22 -5.38
N GLU A 347 8.86 -9.53 -4.15
CA GLU A 347 9.71 -9.55 -2.96
C GLU A 347 9.66 -10.93 -2.26
N ASP A 348 9.39 -11.99 -3.02
CA ASP A 348 9.34 -13.35 -2.51
C ASP A 348 10.74 -13.78 -2.02
N PRO A 349 10.93 -14.11 -0.73
CA PRO A 349 12.24 -14.48 -0.21
C PRO A 349 12.67 -15.91 -0.60
N ILE A 350 11.75 -16.69 -1.18
CA ILE A 350 11.98 -18.12 -1.53
C ILE A 350 12.23 -18.26 -3.02
N LEU A 351 11.52 -17.51 -3.86
CA LEU A 351 11.67 -17.53 -5.31
C LEU A 351 12.63 -16.43 -5.76
N SER A 352 13.43 -16.68 -6.79
CA SER A 352 14.18 -15.59 -7.44
C SER A 352 13.22 -14.57 -8.06
N GLY A 353 13.69 -13.34 -8.26
CA GLY A 353 12.91 -12.28 -8.90
C GLY A 353 12.31 -12.75 -10.23
N GLU A 354 13.11 -13.39 -11.07
CA GLU A 354 12.68 -13.92 -12.38
C GLU A 354 11.57 -14.97 -12.24
N VAL A 355 11.79 -15.99 -11.42
CA VAL A 355 10.80 -17.08 -11.24
C VAL A 355 9.52 -16.55 -10.59
N GLY A 356 9.64 -15.68 -9.59
CA GLY A 356 8.49 -15.09 -8.91
C GLY A 356 7.62 -14.26 -9.84
N VAL A 357 8.23 -13.40 -10.68
CA VAL A 357 7.52 -12.58 -11.66
C VAL A 357 6.86 -13.46 -12.74
N GLU A 358 7.58 -14.44 -13.30
CA GLU A 358 7.01 -15.34 -14.32
C GLU A 358 5.77 -16.07 -13.79
N ARG A 359 5.82 -16.57 -12.54
CA ARG A 359 4.69 -17.24 -11.89
C ARG A 359 3.52 -16.30 -11.65
N ALA A 360 3.78 -15.10 -11.15
CA ALA A 360 2.76 -14.08 -10.96
C ALA A 360 2.05 -13.71 -12.28
N LEU A 361 2.82 -13.50 -13.34
CA LEU A 361 2.29 -13.21 -14.68
C LEU A 361 1.39 -14.35 -15.19
N TYR A 362 1.81 -15.61 -14.98
CA TYR A 362 1.00 -16.77 -15.36
C TYR A 362 -0.37 -16.77 -14.66
N VAL A 363 -0.38 -16.60 -13.33
CA VAL A 363 -1.62 -16.58 -12.55
C VAL A 363 -2.52 -15.42 -12.97
N LEU A 364 -1.98 -14.20 -13.03
CA LEU A 364 -2.77 -13.01 -13.34
C LEU A 364 -3.34 -13.02 -14.76
N LYS A 365 -2.59 -13.50 -15.75
CA LYS A 365 -3.08 -13.61 -17.14
C LYS A 365 -4.21 -14.61 -17.26
N ASN A 366 -4.08 -15.78 -16.63
CA ASN A 366 -5.14 -16.79 -16.64
C ASN A 366 -6.40 -16.27 -15.96
N VAL A 367 -6.26 -15.70 -14.77
CA VAL A 367 -7.36 -15.10 -14.00
C VAL A 367 -8.06 -13.99 -14.81
N ARG A 368 -7.28 -13.10 -15.44
CA ARG A 368 -7.83 -12.03 -16.29
C ARG A 368 -8.64 -12.60 -17.46
N ASN A 369 -8.10 -13.60 -18.14
CA ASN A 369 -8.76 -14.25 -19.27
C ASN A 369 -10.07 -14.92 -18.84
N GLU A 370 -10.07 -15.61 -17.70
CA GLU A 370 -11.30 -16.18 -17.13
C GLU A 370 -12.37 -15.13 -16.82
N ILE A 371 -11.98 -13.97 -16.26
CA ILE A 371 -12.90 -12.87 -15.95
C ILE A 371 -13.53 -12.32 -17.24
N LEU A 372 -12.72 -12.15 -18.27
CA LEU A 372 -13.12 -11.55 -19.55
C LEU A 372 -13.76 -12.56 -20.51
N GLY A 373 -13.74 -13.86 -20.20
CA GLY A 373 -14.23 -14.92 -21.08
C GLY A 373 -13.39 -15.07 -22.35
N THR A 374 -12.08 -14.77 -22.27
CA THR A 374 -11.13 -14.91 -23.38
C THR A 374 -10.22 -16.10 -23.12
N THR A 375 -9.91 -16.88 -24.16
CA THR A 375 -8.96 -18.02 -24.09
C THR A 375 -7.53 -17.58 -24.34
#